data_da409fcbf02d22010612e32448a765ac
#
_entry.id   da409fcbf02d22010612e32448a765ac
#
_cell.length_a   1.000
_cell.length_b   1.000
_cell.length_c   1.000
_cell.angle_alpha   90.00
_cell.angle_beta   90.00
_cell.angle_gamma   90.00
#
_symmetry.space_group_name_H-M   'P 1'
#
loop_
_entity.id
_entity.type
_entity.pdbx_description
1 polymer ?
#
loop_
_entity_poly.entity_id
_entity_poly.type
_entity_poly.pdbx_seq_one_letter_code
_entity_poly.pdbx_strand_id
1 'polypeptide(L)'
;GGYFVGRVRFYFLLISGYTVAVIGVLCIYYLYKLVNNIGHEIVFVAENVRYLQIIGWLTLSFTIIALACGFTCYDPIQYLGYMAGFMFLIIRVVRNIFGKAVEMQNELDYTV
;
A
#
# COMPACT_ATOMS: atom_id res chain seq x y z
N GLY A 1 -28.64 2.26 -22.95
CA GLY A 1 -29.56 2.43 -21.89
C GLY A 1 -29.02 2.16 -20.51
N GLY A 2 -29.87 2.40 -19.53
CA GLY A 2 -29.54 2.22 -18.13
C GLY A 2 -29.17 0.80 -17.77
N TYR A 3 -29.73 -0.19 -18.46
CA TYR A 3 -29.42 -1.58 -18.23
C TYR A 3 -27.94 -1.89 -18.53
N PHE A 4 -27.45 -1.40 -19.65
CA PHE A 4 -26.07 -1.60 -20.06
C PHE A 4 -25.10 -0.93 -19.06
N VAL A 5 -25.41 0.29 -18.67
CA VAL A 5 -24.58 1.05 -17.70
C VAL A 5 -24.56 0.35 -16.34
N GLY A 6 -25.72 -0.16 -15.89
CA GLY A 6 -25.78 -0.91 -14.63
C GLY A 6 -24.97 -2.19 -14.65
N ARG A 7 -24.97 -2.89 -15.80
CA ARG A 7 -24.20 -4.12 -15.98
C ARG A 7 -22.69 -3.82 -15.98
N VAL A 8 -22.28 -2.76 -16.65
CA VAL A 8 -20.88 -2.35 -16.68
C VAL A 8 -20.40 -1.99 -15.27
N ARG A 9 -21.21 -1.24 -14.53
CA ARG A 9 -20.89 -0.90 -13.13
C ARG A 9 -20.76 -2.14 -12.26
N PHE A 10 -21.64 -3.11 -12.45
CA PHE A 10 -21.59 -4.35 -11.67
C PHE A 10 -20.28 -5.09 -11.90
N TYR A 11 -19.87 -5.28 -13.17
CA TYR A 11 -18.63 -5.96 -13.49
C TYR A 11 -17.42 -5.16 -13.00
N PHE A 12 -17.46 -3.83 -13.12
CA PHE A 12 -16.40 -2.97 -12.63
C PHE A 12 -16.22 -3.11 -11.12
N LEU A 13 -17.31 -3.10 -10.37
CA LEU A 13 -17.27 -3.30 -8.92
C LEU A 13 -16.75 -4.68 -8.54
N LEU A 14 -17.18 -5.70 -9.28
CA LEU A 14 -16.75 -7.07 -9.02
C LEU A 14 -15.24 -7.24 -9.22
N ILE A 15 -14.72 -6.75 -10.35
CA ILE A 15 -13.29 -6.81 -10.64
C ILE A 15 -12.51 -6.01 -9.63
N SER A 16 -12.97 -4.80 -9.30
CA SER A 16 -12.32 -3.94 -8.30
C SER A 16 -12.31 -4.62 -6.93
N GLY A 17 -13.40 -5.26 -6.55
CA GLY A 17 -13.50 -5.98 -5.28
C GLY A 17 -12.48 -7.12 -5.18
N TYR A 18 -12.34 -7.92 -6.22
CA TYR A 18 -11.36 -8.99 -6.23
C TYR A 18 -9.93 -8.44 -6.21
N THR A 19 -9.67 -7.38 -6.97
CA THR A 19 -8.35 -6.75 -6.99
C THR A 19 -7.99 -6.21 -5.62
N VAL A 20 -8.93 -5.54 -4.95
CA VAL A 20 -8.73 -4.99 -3.60
C VAL A 20 -8.46 -6.12 -2.61
N ALA A 21 -9.18 -7.24 -2.73
CA ALA A 21 -8.95 -8.40 -1.86
C ALA A 21 -7.52 -8.93 -2.00
N VAL A 22 -7.03 -9.06 -3.23
CA VAL A 22 -5.66 -9.51 -3.49
C VAL A 22 -4.66 -8.51 -2.91
N ILE A 23 -4.88 -7.22 -3.13
CA ILE A 23 -4.02 -6.16 -2.58
C ILE A 23 -3.98 -6.25 -1.06
N GLY A 24 -5.13 -6.44 -0.42
CA GLY A 24 -5.22 -6.57 1.03
C GLY A 24 -4.42 -7.76 1.57
N VAL A 25 -4.55 -8.91 0.92
CA VAL A 25 -3.80 -10.10 1.32
C VAL A 25 -2.30 -9.88 1.18
N LEU A 26 -1.86 -9.26 0.08
CA LEU A 26 -0.44 -8.97 -0.12
C LEU A 26 0.07 -7.95 0.89
N CYS A 27 -0.72 -6.93 1.22
CA CYS A 27 -0.34 -5.95 2.24
C CYS A 27 -0.14 -6.63 3.59
N ILE A 28 -1.06 -7.50 3.99
CA ILE A 28 -0.97 -8.22 5.25
C ILE A 28 0.27 -9.11 5.27
N TYR A 29 0.56 -9.78 4.16
CA TYR A 29 1.73 -10.65 4.04
C TYR A 29 3.04 -9.88 4.24
N TYR A 30 3.21 -8.76 3.52
CA TYR A 30 4.43 -7.97 3.63
C TYR A 30 4.52 -7.23 4.97
N LEU A 31 3.39 -6.81 5.51
CA LEU A 31 3.36 -6.21 6.84
C LEU A 31 3.78 -7.24 7.90
N TYR A 32 3.31 -8.47 7.78
CA TYR A 32 3.70 -9.55 8.68
C TYR A 32 5.20 -9.78 8.63
N LYS A 33 5.78 -9.81 7.43
CA LYS A 33 7.22 -10.00 7.27
C LYS A 33 8.01 -8.85 7.91
N LEU A 34 7.54 -7.62 7.73
CA LEU A 34 8.17 -6.45 8.32
C LEU A 34 8.14 -6.52 9.85
N VAL A 35 6.97 -6.80 10.41
CA VAL A 35 6.78 -6.90 11.86
C VAL A 35 7.61 -8.04 12.44
N ASN A 36 7.66 -9.17 11.73
CA ASN A 36 8.45 -10.31 12.15
C ASN A 36 9.95 -9.97 12.22
N ASN A 37 10.46 -9.27 11.22
CA ASN A 37 11.87 -8.83 11.23
C ASN A 37 12.14 -7.89 12.40
N ILE A 38 11.26 -6.93 12.62
CA ILE A 38 11.41 -5.99 13.74
C ILE A 38 11.36 -6.72 15.08
N GLY A 39 10.48 -7.71 15.20
CA GLY A 39 10.39 -8.53 16.41
C GLY A 39 11.66 -9.34 16.69
N HIS A 40 12.42 -9.69 15.68
CA HIS A 40 13.71 -10.36 15.81
C HIS A 40 14.89 -9.38 15.86
N GLU A 41 14.61 -8.12 16.11
CA GLU A 41 15.59 -7.03 16.20
C GLU A 41 16.33 -6.74 14.89
N ILE A 42 15.78 -7.20 13.76
CA ILE A 42 16.29 -6.88 12.43
C ILE A 42 15.47 -5.70 11.92
N VAL A 43 15.92 -4.47 12.20
CA VAL A 43 15.12 -3.26 11.96
C VAL A 43 15.61 -2.48 10.74
N PHE A 44 16.84 -1.97 10.78
CA PHE A 44 17.35 -1.10 9.73
C PHE A 44 18.15 -1.90 8.70
N VAL A 45 17.44 -2.63 7.88
CA VAL A 45 18.03 -3.46 6.80
C VAL A 45 17.30 -3.14 5.50
N ALA A 46 18.00 -3.33 4.39
CA ALA A 46 17.46 -3.04 3.05
C ALA A 46 16.18 -3.84 2.76
N GLU A 47 16.07 -5.04 3.31
CA GLU A 47 14.89 -5.88 3.13
C GLU A 47 13.62 -5.19 3.67
N ASN A 48 13.72 -4.56 4.84
CA ASN A 48 12.59 -3.85 5.43
C ASN A 48 12.21 -2.61 4.61
N VAL A 49 13.19 -1.91 4.06
CA VAL A 49 12.94 -0.78 3.15
C VAL A 49 12.16 -1.27 1.92
N ARG A 50 12.53 -2.43 1.37
CA ARG A 50 11.83 -3.03 0.24
C ARG A 50 10.38 -3.38 0.61
N TYR A 51 10.16 -3.96 1.78
CA TYR A 51 8.80 -4.29 2.22
C TYR A 51 7.94 -3.04 2.35
N LEU A 52 8.49 -1.96 2.91
CA LEU A 52 7.76 -0.69 3.02
C LEU A 52 7.46 -0.11 1.64
N GLN A 53 8.38 -0.23 0.69
CA GLN A 53 8.15 0.24 -0.66
C GLN A 53 7.03 -0.53 -1.35
N ILE A 54 7.02 -1.86 -1.19
CA ILE A 54 5.96 -2.71 -1.77
C ILE A 54 4.60 -2.37 -1.14
N ILE A 55 4.55 -2.24 0.19
CA ILE A 55 3.32 -1.87 0.89
C ILE A 55 2.83 -0.50 0.40
N GLY A 56 3.75 0.45 0.20
CA GLY A 56 3.41 1.76 -0.33
C GLY A 56 2.78 1.68 -1.72
N TRP A 57 3.36 0.90 -2.63
CA TRP A 57 2.80 0.72 -3.97
C TRP A 57 1.44 0.04 -3.94
N LEU A 58 1.25 -0.96 -3.07
CA LEU A 58 -0.05 -1.62 -2.90
C LEU A 58 -1.10 -0.65 -2.36
N THR A 59 -0.73 0.20 -1.41
CA THR A 59 -1.63 1.22 -0.87
C THR A 59 -2.00 2.24 -1.93
N LEU A 60 -1.04 2.66 -2.75
CA LEU A 60 -1.31 3.59 -3.87
C LEU A 60 -2.28 2.97 -4.86
N SER A 61 -2.11 1.69 -5.21
CA SER A 61 -3.02 0.98 -6.10
C SER A 61 -4.43 0.94 -5.52
N PHE A 62 -4.55 0.66 -4.22
CA PHE A 62 -5.84 0.69 -3.54
C PHE A 62 -6.48 2.07 -3.61
N THR A 63 -5.68 3.13 -3.40
CA THR A 63 -6.16 4.51 -3.47
C THR A 63 -6.76 4.81 -4.84
N ILE A 64 -6.05 4.44 -5.91
CA ILE A 64 -6.50 4.69 -7.28
C ILE A 64 -7.81 3.96 -7.54
N ILE A 65 -7.90 2.69 -7.14
CA ILE A 65 -9.10 1.88 -7.35
C ILE A 65 -10.27 2.46 -6.55
N ALA A 66 -10.05 2.82 -5.29
CA ALA A 66 -11.09 3.36 -4.42
C ALA A 66 -11.62 4.70 -4.95
N LEU A 67 -10.73 5.58 -5.44
CA LEU A 67 -11.15 6.85 -6.00
C LEU A 67 -11.92 6.63 -7.31
N ALA A 68 -11.48 5.72 -8.16
CA ALA A 68 -12.17 5.40 -9.40
C ALA A 68 -13.59 4.87 -9.11
N CYS A 69 -13.71 3.94 -8.16
CA CYS A 69 -15.01 3.42 -7.76
C CYS A 69 -15.88 4.49 -7.10
N GLY A 70 -15.28 5.35 -6.28
CA GLY A 70 -15.99 6.40 -5.58
C GLY A 70 -16.59 7.43 -6.53
N PHE A 71 -15.86 7.81 -7.57
CA PHE A 71 -16.35 8.80 -8.52
C PHE A 71 -17.31 8.23 -9.56
N THR A 72 -17.24 6.92 -9.85
CA THR A 72 -18.06 6.33 -10.91
C THR A 72 -19.24 5.50 -10.39
N CYS A 73 -19.10 4.84 -9.24
CA CYS A 73 -20.10 3.87 -8.77
C CYS A 73 -20.81 4.30 -7.50
N TYR A 74 -20.07 4.66 -6.46
CA TYR A 74 -20.66 4.91 -5.15
C TYR A 74 -19.83 5.95 -4.41
N ASP A 75 -20.41 7.14 -4.22
CA ASP A 75 -19.69 8.30 -3.68
C ASP A 75 -18.97 8.05 -2.34
N PRO A 76 -19.55 7.35 -1.34
CA PRO A 76 -18.84 7.13 -0.08
C PRO A 76 -17.52 6.38 -0.19
N ILE A 77 -17.30 5.62 -1.26
CA ILE A 77 -16.04 4.89 -1.47
C ILE A 77 -14.87 5.85 -1.64
N GLN A 78 -15.12 7.07 -2.16
CA GLN A 78 -14.03 8.04 -2.33
C GLN A 78 -13.40 8.44 -1.00
N TYR A 79 -14.13 8.38 0.11
CA TYR A 79 -13.55 8.65 1.43
C TYR A 79 -12.51 7.59 1.80
N LEU A 80 -12.75 6.33 1.46
CA LEU A 80 -11.75 5.28 1.63
C LEU A 80 -10.50 5.58 0.81
N GLY A 81 -10.68 6.10 -0.41
CA GLY A 81 -9.57 6.51 -1.24
C GLY A 81 -8.73 7.62 -0.62
N TYR A 82 -9.39 8.62 -0.03
CA TYR A 82 -8.67 9.71 0.64
C TYR A 82 -7.89 9.20 1.84
N MET A 83 -8.49 8.33 2.65
CA MET A 83 -7.82 7.74 3.81
C MET A 83 -6.61 6.92 3.37
N ALA A 84 -6.77 6.09 2.34
CA ALA A 84 -5.68 5.28 1.80
C ALA A 84 -4.56 6.15 1.22
N GLY A 85 -4.90 7.26 0.57
CA GLY A 85 -3.91 8.20 0.06
C GLY A 85 -3.09 8.83 1.17
N PHE A 86 -3.74 9.19 2.28
CA PHE A 86 -3.04 9.70 3.45
C PHE A 86 -2.10 8.65 4.03
N MET A 87 -2.56 7.40 4.14
CA MET A 87 -1.73 6.30 4.60
C MET A 87 -0.53 6.07 3.67
N PHE A 88 -0.74 6.20 2.35
CA PHE A 88 0.36 6.09 1.39
C PHE A 88 1.44 7.13 1.67
N LEU A 89 1.05 8.37 1.96
CA LEU A 89 2.03 9.42 2.26
C LEU A 89 2.82 9.09 3.53
N ILE A 90 2.14 8.59 4.57
CA ILE A 90 2.81 8.19 5.81
C ILE A 90 3.80 7.06 5.53
N ILE A 91 3.40 6.06 4.75
CA ILE A 91 4.27 4.92 4.41
C ILE A 91 5.50 5.41 3.64
N ARG A 92 5.33 6.36 2.72
CA ARG A 92 6.46 6.93 1.98
C ARG A 92 7.45 7.63 2.90
N VAL A 93 6.95 8.40 3.86
CA VAL A 93 7.81 9.07 4.83
C VAL A 93 8.58 8.05 5.65
N VAL A 94 7.90 7.03 6.17
CA VAL A 94 8.54 5.98 6.95
C VAL A 94 9.59 5.23 6.13
N ARG A 95 9.25 4.90 4.88
CA ARG A 95 10.19 4.23 3.97
C ARG A 95 11.46 5.06 3.77
N ASN A 96 11.31 6.37 3.59
CA ASN A 96 12.45 7.26 3.38
C ASN A 96 13.32 7.36 4.63
N ILE A 97 12.69 7.40 5.80
CA ILE A 97 13.41 7.42 7.08
C ILE A 97 14.21 6.13 7.25
N PHE A 98 13.60 4.98 6.98
CA PHE A 98 14.28 3.69 7.07
C PHE A 98 15.42 3.61 6.05
N GLY A 99 15.23 4.15 4.85
CA GLY A 99 16.28 4.18 3.83
C GLY A 99 17.50 4.95 4.29
N LYS A 100 17.27 6.12 4.89
CA LYS A 100 18.37 6.93 5.44
C LYS A 100 19.06 6.24 6.60
N ALA A 101 18.30 5.58 7.47
CA ALA A 101 18.87 4.85 8.60
C ALA A 101 19.76 3.70 8.11
N VAL A 102 19.35 3.00 7.05
CA VAL A 102 20.15 1.92 6.46
C VAL A 102 21.43 2.49 5.87
N GLU A 103 21.37 3.62 5.16
CA GLU A 103 22.55 4.27 4.60
C GLU A 103 23.55 4.65 5.70
N MET A 104 23.06 5.26 6.78
CA MET A 104 23.89 5.64 7.91
C MET A 104 24.57 4.45 8.55
N GLN A 105 23.84 3.35 8.70
CA GLN A 105 24.37 2.13 9.30
C GLN A 105 25.46 1.53 8.41
N ASN A 106 25.26 1.53 7.10
CA ASN A 106 26.26 1.05 6.16
C ASN A 106 27.52 1.93 6.19
N GLU A 107 27.39 3.25 6.28
CA GLU A 107 28.51 4.15 6.39
C GLU A 107 29.32 3.89 7.65
N LEU A 108 28.66 3.65 8.78
CA LEU A 108 29.33 3.31 10.02
C LEU A 108 30.09 1.98 9.90
N ASP A 109 29.53 0.99 9.25
CA ASP A 109 30.17 -0.29 9.03
C ASP A 109 31.44 -0.14 8.18
N TYR A 110 31.42 0.75 7.19
CA TYR A 110 32.59 1.01 6.36
C TYR A 110 33.66 1.84 7.05
N THR A 111 33.29 2.62 8.06
CA THR A 111 34.23 3.49 8.75
C THR A 111 35.06 2.74 9.79
N VAL A 112 34.59 1.58 10.22
CA VAL A 112 35.30 0.75 11.20
C VAL A 112 36.34 -0.12 10.51
#